data_8654532be215288e30b0395fd8e4e5cf
#
_entry.id   8654532be215288e30b0395fd8e4e5cf
#
_cell.length_a   1.000
_cell.length_b   1.000
_cell.length_c   1.000
_cell.angle_alpha   90.00
_cell.angle_beta   90.00
_cell.angle_gamma   90.00
#
_symmetry.space_group_name_H-M   'P 1'
#
loop_
_entity.id
_entity.type
_entity.pdbx_description
1 polymer ?
#
loop_
_entity_poly.entity_id
_entity_poly.type
_entity_poly.pdbx_seq_one_letter_code
_entity_poly.pdbx_strand_id
1 'polypeptide(L)'
;MKIVSYNVNGIRAAINKGLLQWINDYQPDVLCFQELKATPDQIPLMDFEMMGYHHYWFPAQKKGYSGVGLISKQEPDNVVYGMNEPLYDNEGRFLRADFGDLSVVSVYHPSGTTGDERQAFKMVWLDFFRKYVNELRKERPKLVLSGDYNICHEDIDINNPRKHDTSSGFLPEERQWMTEFLSDGYIDSFRHLVKEPNQYSWWSFRAGARAKNLGWRIDYHMVTDNLRDRIAQVGILPEVMYSDHCPIVLDLV
;
A
#
# COMPACT_ATOMS: atom_id res chain seq x y z
N MET A 1 9.84 -14.33 4.98
CA MET A 1 10.02 -12.86 4.87
C MET A 1 8.72 -12.19 5.27
N LYS A 2 8.79 -11.34 6.31
CA LYS A 2 7.63 -10.57 6.81
C LYS A 2 7.58 -9.20 6.13
N ILE A 3 6.58 -8.99 5.28
CA ILE A 3 6.35 -7.75 4.53
C ILE A 3 5.15 -7.04 5.15
N VAL A 4 5.32 -5.76 5.48
CA VAL A 4 4.26 -4.92 6.02
C VAL A 4 4.02 -3.75 5.08
N SER A 5 2.77 -3.32 4.95
CA SER A 5 2.42 -2.06 4.28
C SER A 5 1.61 -1.18 5.22
N TYR A 6 1.93 0.10 5.25
CA TYR A 6 1.26 1.05 6.12
C TYR A 6 1.17 2.45 5.48
N ASN A 7 -0.04 2.84 5.11
CA ASN A 7 -0.31 4.24 4.81
C ASN A 7 -0.30 5.04 6.12
N VAL A 8 0.71 5.86 6.31
CA VAL A 8 0.96 6.60 7.56
C VAL A 8 0.25 7.94 7.63
N ASN A 9 -0.37 8.38 6.54
CA ASN A 9 -1.06 9.69 6.44
C ASN A 9 -0.24 10.85 7.03
N GLY A 10 1.06 10.86 6.72
CA GLY A 10 2.06 11.79 7.24
C GLY A 10 3.02 11.12 8.23
N ILE A 11 4.21 10.73 7.74
CA ILE A 11 5.18 9.96 8.53
C ILE A 11 5.63 10.67 9.81
N ARG A 12 5.78 12.00 9.80
CA ARG A 12 6.16 12.77 11.00
C ARG A 12 5.12 12.66 12.10
N ALA A 13 3.84 12.75 11.74
CA ALA A 13 2.75 12.60 12.71
C ALA A 13 2.67 11.18 13.28
N ALA A 14 2.88 10.16 12.44
CA ALA A 14 2.91 8.77 12.86
C ALA A 14 4.10 8.49 13.80
N ILE A 15 5.29 9.04 13.50
CA ILE A 15 6.49 8.94 14.36
C ILE A 15 6.22 9.55 15.74
N ASN A 16 5.63 10.75 15.79
CA ASN A 16 5.27 11.40 17.05
C ASN A 16 4.26 10.60 17.89
N LYS A 17 3.50 9.72 17.29
CA LYS A 17 2.55 8.82 17.96
C LYS A 17 3.15 7.48 18.38
N GLY A 18 4.41 7.19 18.06
CA GLY A 18 5.13 5.98 18.48
C GLY A 18 5.44 4.98 17.36
N LEU A 19 5.36 5.37 16.09
CA LEU A 19 5.65 4.50 14.95
C LEU A 19 7.03 3.82 15.05
N LEU A 20 8.09 4.56 15.44
CA LEU A 20 9.44 4.00 15.55
C LEU A 20 9.52 2.88 16.60
N GLN A 21 8.88 3.08 17.77
CA GLN A 21 8.83 2.05 18.80
C GLN A 21 8.10 0.80 18.30
N TRP A 22 6.98 0.98 17.61
CA TRP A 22 6.25 -0.15 17.02
C TRP A 22 7.09 -0.91 15.99
N ILE A 23 7.82 -0.21 15.10
CA ILE A 23 8.72 -0.84 14.13
C ILE A 23 9.81 -1.64 14.85
N ASN A 24 10.40 -1.08 15.91
CA ASN A 24 11.42 -1.73 16.71
C ASN A 24 10.90 -3.00 17.39
N ASP A 25 9.66 -3.01 17.87
CA ASP A 25 9.05 -4.15 18.56
C ASP A 25 8.52 -5.20 17.58
N TYR A 26 7.91 -4.78 16.48
CA TYR A 26 7.30 -5.66 15.48
C TYR A 26 8.31 -6.32 14.55
N GLN A 27 9.42 -5.63 14.26
CA GLN A 27 10.55 -6.14 13.49
C GLN A 27 10.19 -6.71 12.10
N PRO A 28 9.50 -5.95 11.21
CA PRO A 28 9.25 -6.40 9.85
C PRO A 28 10.56 -6.58 9.08
N ASP A 29 10.62 -7.52 8.12
CA ASP A 29 11.77 -7.62 7.23
C ASP A 29 11.76 -6.51 6.17
N VAL A 30 10.56 -6.18 5.67
CA VAL A 30 10.32 -5.07 4.75
C VAL A 30 9.07 -4.31 5.21
N LEU A 31 9.12 -2.98 5.24
CA LEU A 31 7.98 -2.13 5.52
C LEU A 31 7.82 -1.07 4.42
N CYS A 32 6.68 -1.11 3.75
CA CYS A 32 6.27 -0.17 2.71
C CYS A 32 5.42 0.93 3.32
N PHE A 33 5.74 2.17 3.02
CA PHE A 33 5.00 3.35 3.48
C PHE A 33 4.28 4.05 2.32
N GLN A 34 3.09 4.55 2.59
CA GLN A 34 2.35 5.43 1.69
C GLN A 34 1.98 6.72 2.42
N GLU A 35 1.73 7.77 1.66
CA GLU A 35 1.41 9.11 2.15
C GLU A 35 2.45 9.65 3.15
N LEU A 36 3.72 9.65 2.76
CA LEU A 36 4.80 10.23 3.59
C LEU A 36 4.54 11.68 3.98
N LYS A 37 4.04 12.48 3.02
CA LYS A 37 3.80 13.93 3.19
C LYS A 37 5.01 14.68 3.77
N ALA A 38 6.21 14.16 3.49
CA ALA A 38 7.49 14.66 4.00
C ALA A 38 8.59 14.41 2.96
N THR A 39 9.61 15.25 2.98
CA THR A 39 10.87 15.04 2.27
C THR A 39 11.87 14.30 3.18
N PRO A 40 12.91 13.65 2.64
CA PRO A 40 13.88 12.89 3.44
C PRO A 40 14.54 13.69 4.57
N ASP A 41 14.79 14.98 4.37
CA ASP A 41 15.35 15.88 5.39
C ASP A 41 14.42 16.11 6.61
N GLN A 42 13.14 15.74 6.48
CA GLN A 42 12.13 15.84 7.53
C GLN A 42 11.87 14.49 8.24
N ILE A 43 12.57 13.44 7.84
CA ILE A 43 12.43 12.07 8.39
C ILE A 43 13.67 11.78 9.24
N PRO A 44 13.57 11.22 10.44
CA PRO A 44 14.72 10.88 11.28
C PRO A 44 15.42 9.61 10.74
N LEU A 45 16.19 9.77 9.68
CA LEU A 45 16.82 8.66 8.94
C LEU A 45 17.75 7.82 9.84
N MET A 46 18.51 8.46 10.73
CA MET A 46 19.40 7.78 11.66
C MET A 46 18.67 6.82 12.60
N ASP A 47 17.41 7.11 12.97
CA ASP A 47 16.64 6.21 13.84
C ASP A 47 16.37 4.87 13.15
N PHE A 48 16.10 4.89 11.84
CA PHE A 48 15.93 3.67 11.05
C PHE A 48 17.25 2.91 10.89
N GLU A 49 18.36 3.60 10.65
CA GLU A 49 19.69 3.00 10.58
C GLU A 49 20.11 2.36 11.92
N MET A 50 19.85 3.02 13.04
CA MET A 50 20.13 2.50 14.39
C MET A 50 19.30 1.24 14.72
N MET A 51 18.10 1.12 14.14
CA MET A 51 17.27 -0.10 14.21
C MET A 51 17.71 -1.19 13.23
N GLY A 52 18.76 -0.95 12.42
CA GLY A 52 19.29 -1.91 11.45
C GLY A 52 18.55 -1.94 10.11
N TYR A 53 17.87 -0.88 9.75
CA TYR A 53 17.15 -0.79 8.47
C TYR A 53 17.90 0.04 7.44
N HIS A 54 17.98 -0.45 6.22
CA HIS A 54 18.17 0.34 5.01
C HIS A 54 16.87 1.04 4.67
N HIS A 55 16.93 2.27 4.13
CA HIS A 55 15.73 3.07 3.91
C HIS A 55 15.77 3.81 2.57
N TYR A 56 14.62 3.91 1.92
CA TYR A 56 14.45 4.48 0.59
C TYR A 56 13.17 5.32 0.58
N TRP A 57 13.26 6.57 0.10
CA TRP A 57 12.18 7.55 0.19
C TRP A 57 11.96 8.20 -1.17
N PHE A 58 10.74 8.20 -1.65
CA PHE A 58 10.34 8.83 -2.89
C PHE A 58 9.21 9.83 -2.63
N PRO A 59 9.52 11.07 -2.25
CA PRO A 59 8.54 12.11 -1.97
C PRO A 59 7.91 12.64 -3.25
N ALA A 60 6.70 13.21 -3.14
CA ALA A 60 6.14 14.02 -4.20
C ALA A 60 6.89 15.35 -4.33
N GLN A 61 6.92 15.94 -5.51
CA GLN A 61 7.43 17.30 -5.72
C GLN A 61 6.63 18.35 -4.94
N LYS A 62 5.31 18.15 -4.85
CA LYS A 62 4.42 18.99 -4.03
C LYS A 62 4.65 18.68 -2.56
N LYS A 63 5.11 19.67 -1.80
CA LYS A 63 5.35 19.54 -0.35
C LYS A 63 4.09 19.17 0.41
N GLY A 64 4.23 18.28 1.39
CA GLY A 64 3.12 17.85 2.26
C GLY A 64 2.04 17.00 1.58
N TYR A 65 2.38 16.37 0.46
CA TYR A 65 1.47 15.59 -0.38
C TYR A 65 2.08 14.25 -0.76
N SER A 66 1.26 13.16 -0.81
CA SER A 66 1.66 11.85 -1.32
C SER A 66 3.02 11.35 -0.80
N GLY A 67 3.80 10.70 -1.66
CA GLY A 67 5.11 10.12 -1.35
C GLY A 67 5.01 8.69 -0.83
N VAL A 68 5.92 7.83 -1.31
CA VAL A 68 6.07 6.45 -0.83
C VAL A 68 7.48 6.23 -0.30
N GLY A 69 7.63 5.26 0.60
CA GLY A 69 8.91 4.84 1.15
C GLY A 69 8.96 3.34 1.37
N LEU A 70 10.16 2.85 1.59
CA LEU A 70 10.42 1.47 1.94
C LEU A 70 11.62 1.41 2.88
N ILE A 71 11.51 0.59 3.92
CA ILE A 71 12.66 0.20 4.75
C ILE A 71 12.80 -1.32 4.72
N SER A 72 14.03 -1.82 4.83
CA SER A 72 14.30 -3.26 4.84
C SER A 72 15.51 -3.60 5.71
N LYS A 73 15.47 -4.76 6.39
CA LYS A 73 16.62 -5.28 7.16
C LYS A 73 17.75 -5.73 6.23
N GLN A 74 17.39 -6.36 5.12
CA GLN A 74 18.34 -6.72 4.09
C GLN A 74 18.49 -5.55 3.11
N GLU A 75 19.71 -5.22 2.72
CA GLU A 75 19.95 -4.28 1.63
C GLU A 75 19.45 -4.88 0.32
N PRO A 76 18.57 -4.19 -0.43
CA PRO A 76 18.11 -4.67 -1.74
C PRO A 76 19.24 -4.60 -2.78
N ASP A 77 19.23 -5.53 -3.72
CA ASP A 77 20.20 -5.57 -4.83
C ASP A 77 20.01 -4.38 -5.79
N ASN A 78 18.79 -3.84 -5.86
CA ASN A 78 18.45 -2.71 -6.70
C ASN A 78 17.21 -1.98 -6.16
N VAL A 79 17.15 -0.66 -6.38
CA VAL A 79 16.00 0.18 -6.02
C VAL A 79 15.61 1.04 -7.21
N VAL A 80 14.32 1.05 -7.55
CA VAL A 80 13.77 1.84 -8.65
C VAL A 80 12.73 2.81 -8.13
N TYR A 81 12.92 4.09 -8.47
CA TYR A 81 12.07 5.20 -8.10
C TYR A 81 11.20 5.60 -9.29
N GLY A 82 9.89 5.47 -9.14
CA GLY A 82 8.92 5.80 -10.19
C GLY A 82 8.79 4.75 -11.28
N MET A 83 8.07 5.10 -12.32
CA MET A 83 7.72 4.24 -13.45
C MET A 83 8.17 4.83 -14.80
N ASN A 84 9.06 5.82 -14.79
CA ASN A 84 9.51 6.61 -15.94
C ASN A 84 8.38 7.38 -16.64
N GLU A 85 7.38 7.81 -15.85
CA GLU A 85 6.30 8.68 -16.32
C GLU A 85 6.20 9.90 -15.40
N PRO A 86 6.72 11.06 -15.83
CA PRO A 86 6.79 12.26 -14.99
C PRO A 86 5.45 12.70 -14.40
N LEU A 87 4.34 12.48 -15.12
CA LEU A 87 2.99 12.80 -14.65
C LEU A 87 2.68 12.11 -13.31
N TYR A 88 3.17 10.90 -13.13
CA TYR A 88 2.94 10.09 -11.94
C TYR A 88 4.12 10.13 -10.97
N ASP A 89 5.34 10.16 -11.49
CA ASP A 89 6.55 10.14 -10.68
C ASP A 89 6.71 11.42 -9.86
N ASN A 90 6.21 12.56 -10.38
CA ASN A 90 6.15 13.81 -9.64
C ASN A 90 5.25 13.75 -8.38
N GLU A 91 4.37 12.76 -8.29
CA GLU A 91 3.54 12.53 -7.11
C GLU A 91 4.15 11.50 -6.13
N GLY A 92 5.30 10.87 -6.47
CA GLY A 92 6.00 9.93 -5.58
C GLY A 92 5.13 8.74 -5.19
N ARG A 93 4.65 7.94 -6.19
CA ARG A 93 3.62 6.92 -5.97
C ARG A 93 4.09 5.48 -6.10
N PHE A 94 5.31 5.26 -6.59
CA PHE A 94 5.84 3.94 -6.86
C PHE A 94 7.31 3.84 -6.48
N LEU A 95 7.66 2.84 -5.68
CA LEU A 95 9.03 2.55 -5.27
C LEU A 95 9.22 1.04 -5.22
N ARG A 96 10.19 0.50 -5.96
CA ARG A 96 10.51 -0.93 -6.02
C ARG A 96 11.86 -1.21 -5.41
N ALA A 97 11.93 -2.25 -4.59
CA ALA A 97 13.17 -2.83 -4.08
C ALA A 97 13.26 -4.30 -4.47
N ASP A 98 14.42 -4.72 -5.02
CA ASP A 98 14.68 -6.06 -5.50
C ASP A 98 15.55 -6.83 -4.49
N PHE A 99 15.13 -8.05 -4.13
CA PHE A 99 15.82 -8.96 -3.22
C PHE A 99 15.97 -10.31 -3.91
N GLY A 100 17.10 -10.53 -4.59
CA GLY A 100 17.29 -11.68 -5.46
C GLY A 100 16.24 -11.69 -6.59
N ASP A 101 15.43 -12.74 -6.64
CA ASP A 101 14.36 -12.88 -7.65
C ASP A 101 13.00 -12.29 -7.22
N LEU A 102 12.88 -11.85 -5.96
CA LEU A 102 11.69 -11.21 -5.43
C LEU A 102 11.79 -9.69 -5.54
N SER A 103 10.74 -9.05 -6.04
CA SER A 103 10.61 -7.59 -6.01
C SER A 103 9.46 -7.18 -5.11
N VAL A 104 9.72 -6.26 -4.18
CA VAL A 104 8.71 -5.66 -3.30
C VAL A 104 8.48 -4.22 -3.75
N VAL A 105 7.23 -3.87 -3.96
CA VAL A 105 6.82 -2.53 -4.40
C VAL A 105 6.00 -1.86 -3.32
N SER A 106 6.36 -0.63 -2.97
CA SER A 106 5.49 0.29 -2.24
C SER A 106 4.75 1.16 -3.24
N VAL A 107 3.42 1.07 -3.26
CA VAL A 107 2.58 1.82 -4.20
C VAL A 107 1.46 2.58 -3.48
N TYR A 108 1.18 3.78 -3.97
CA TYR A 108 0.06 4.60 -3.49
C TYR A 108 -0.81 5.05 -4.67
N HIS A 109 -1.94 4.39 -4.86
CA HIS A 109 -2.89 4.73 -5.91
C HIS A 109 -3.60 6.05 -5.60
N PRO A 110 -3.90 6.90 -6.61
CA PRO A 110 -4.63 8.15 -6.38
C PRO A 110 -6.00 7.92 -5.75
N SER A 111 -6.39 8.80 -4.85
CA SER A 111 -7.79 8.91 -4.41
C SER A 111 -8.56 9.78 -5.39
N GLY A 112 -9.80 9.41 -5.71
CA GLY A 112 -10.72 10.19 -6.53
C GLY A 112 -11.69 11.08 -5.73
N THR A 113 -11.56 11.12 -4.39
CA THR A 113 -12.55 11.76 -3.51
C THR A 113 -12.62 13.29 -3.60
N THR A 114 -11.67 13.93 -4.29
CA THR A 114 -11.60 15.39 -4.41
C THR A 114 -12.25 15.95 -5.68
N GLY A 115 -13.02 15.15 -6.39
CA GLY A 115 -13.82 15.56 -7.55
C GLY A 115 -13.52 14.79 -8.84
N ASP A 116 -14.31 15.07 -9.87
CA ASP A 116 -14.34 14.29 -11.13
C ASP A 116 -12.98 14.29 -11.86
N GLU A 117 -12.26 15.41 -11.86
CA GLU A 117 -10.93 15.48 -12.48
C GLU A 117 -9.94 14.50 -11.80
N ARG A 118 -10.01 14.42 -10.48
CA ARG A 118 -9.14 13.51 -9.72
C ARG A 118 -9.56 12.06 -9.89
N GLN A 119 -10.86 11.80 -10.00
CA GLN A 119 -11.37 10.46 -10.33
C GLN A 119 -10.94 10.04 -11.75
N ALA A 120 -11.04 10.92 -12.72
CA ALA A 120 -10.55 10.65 -14.08
C ALA A 120 -9.04 10.36 -14.10
N PHE A 121 -8.25 11.16 -13.38
CA PHE A 121 -6.81 10.93 -13.22
C PHE A 121 -6.53 9.55 -12.61
N LYS A 122 -7.28 9.15 -11.59
CA LYS A 122 -7.16 7.84 -10.96
C LYS A 122 -7.38 6.71 -11.97
N MET A 123 -8.42 6.78 -12.80
CA MET A 123 -8.70 5.72 -13.78
C MET A 123 -7.58 5.60 -14.82
N VAL A 124 -7.03 6.71 -15.30
CA VAL A 124 -5.88 6.70 -16.23
C VAL A 124 -4.62 6.14 -15.55
N TRP A 125 -4.38 6.51 -14.28
CA TRP A 125 -3.31 5.93 -13.47
C TRP A 125 -3.45 4.42 -13.36
N LEU A 126 -4.64 3.91 -13.03
CA LEU A 126 -4.91 2.49 -12.85
C LEU A 126 -4.58 1.68 -14.11
N ASP A 127 -4.99 2.17 -15.27
CA ASP A 127 -4.68 1.54 -16.56
C ASP A 127 -3.17 1.55 -16.87
N PHE A 128 -2.50 2.66 -16.57
CA PHE A 128 -1.06 2.77 -16.75
C PHE A 128 -0.32 1.82 -15.81
N PHE A 129 -0.68 1.82 -14.52
CA PHE A 129 -0.07 0.95 -13.52
C PHE A 129 -0.22 -0.53 -13.89
N ARG A 130 -1.42 -0.97 -14.29
CA ARG A 130 -1.70 -2.34 -14.71
C ARG A 130 -0.80 -2.76 -15.89
N LYS A 131 -0.68 -1.91 -16.91
CA LYS A 131 0.22 -2.15 -18.05
C LYS A 131 1.68 -2.23 -17.62
N TYR A 132 2.12 -1.28 -16.80
CA TYR A 132 3.50 -1.22 -16.31
C TYR A 132 3.89 -2.47 -15.52
N VAL A 133 3.10 -2.90 -14.55
CA VAL A 133 3.44 -4.07 -13.72
C VAL A 133 3.31 -5.39 -14.48
N ASN A 134 2.45 -5.46 -15.51
CA ASN A 134 2.37 -6.62 -16.40
C ASN A 134 3.61 -6.74 -17.31
N GLU A 135 4.17 -5.64 -17.77
CA GLU A 135 5.47 -5.65 -18.47
C GLU A 135 6.61 -5.98 -17.50
N LEU A 136 6.64 -5.34 -16.33
CA LEU A 136 7.63 -5.62 -15.28
C LEU A 136 7.68 -7.11 -14.91
N ARG A 137 6.51 -7.78 -14.82
CA ARG A 137 6.42 -9.21 -14.48
C ARG A 137 7.13 -10.13 -15.48
N LYS A 138 7.34 -9.71 -16.71
CA LYS A 138 8.09 -10.50 -17.71
C LYS A 138 9.58 -10.59 -17.35
N GLU A 139 10.12 -9.54 -16.75
CA GLU A 139 11.53 -9.47 -16.31
C GLU A 139 11.69 -9.89 -14.85
N ARG A 140 10.71 -9.52 -14.02
CA ARG A 140 10.68 -9.77 -12.57
C ARG A 140 9.42 -10.57 -12.22
N PRO A 141 9.41 -11.90 -12.40
CA PRO A 141 8.19 -12.70 -12.31
C PRO A 141 7.61 -12.82 -10.89
N LYS A 142 8.40 -12.56 -9.84
CA LYS A 142 7.97 -12.64 -8.44
C LYS A 142 7.79 -11.24 -7.87
N LEU A 143 6.55 -10.72 -7.91
CA LEU A 143 6.21 -9.38 -7.43
C LEU A 143 5.32 -9.45 -6.21
N VAL A 144 5.60 -8.59 -5.24
CA VAL A 144 4.71 -8.22 -4.13
C VAL A 144 4.41 -6.73 -4.28
N LEU A 145 3.19 -6.40 -4.67
CA LEU A 145 2.72 -5.03 -4.87
C LEU A 145 1.94 -4.61 -3.62
N SER A 146 2.61 -3.90 -2.73
CA SER A 146 2.12 -3.54 -1.40
C SER A 146 1.70 -2.09 -1.35
N GLY A 147 0.52 -1.80 -0.86
CA GLY A 147 0.15 -0.40 -0.64
C GLY A 147 -1.34 -0.12 -0.54
N ASP A 148 -1.63 1.17 -0.58
CA ASP A 148 -2.98 1.70 -0.60
C ASP A 148 -3.47 1.84 -2.05
N TYR A 149 -4.47 1.04 -2.38
CA TYR A 149 -5.10 1.02 -3.70
C TYR A 149 -6.25 2.02 -3.83
N ASN A 150 -6.70 2.58 -2.71
CA ASN A 150 -7.87 3.46 -2.67
C ASN A 150 -9.13 2.84 -3.32
N ILE A 151 -9.23 1.51 -3.33
CA ILE A 151 -10.35 0.73 -3.88
C ILE A 151 -10.71 -0.39 -2.93
N CYS A 152 -11.99 -0.54 -2.58
CA CYS A 152 -12.56 -1.78 -2.06
C CYS A 152 -12.99 -2.64 -3.25
N HIS A 153 -12.58 -3.91 -3.29
CA HIS A 153 -12.92 -4.79 -4.41
C HIS A 153 -14.34 -5.34 -4.30
N GLU A 154 -14.63 -6.04 -3.22
CA GLU A 154 -15.88 -6.78 -3.04
C GLU A 154 -16.76 -6.17 -1.93
N ASP A 155 -18.04 -6.54 -1.91
CA ASP A 155 -18.96 -6.09 -0.87
C ASP A 155 -18.51 -6.46 0.55
N ILE A 156 -17.76 -7.55 0.69
CA ILE A 156 -17.17 -8.01 1.95
C ILE A 156 -16.05 -7.07 2.46
N ASP A 157 -15.50 -6.22 1.59
CA ASP A 157 -14.36 -5.34 1.86
C ASP A 157 -14.77 -3.96 2.36
N ILE A 158 -16.07 -3.69 2.46
CA ILE A 158 -16.60 -2.39 2.85
C ILE A 158 -17.79 -2.52 3.79
N ASN A 159 -17.86 -1.62 4.76
CA ASN A 159 -19.04 -1.52 5.61
C ASN A 159 -20.20 -0.87 4.84
N ASN A 160 -21.40 -1.46 4.90
CA ASN A 160 -22.60 -0.98 4.22
C ASN A 160 -22.42 -0.70 2.71
N PRO A 161 -22.08 -1.69 1.88
CA PRO A 161 -21.76 -1.51 0.46
C PRO A 161 -22.83 -0.72 -0.32
N ARG A 162 -24.12 -0.97 -0.08
CA ARG A 162 -25.24 -0.28 -0.75
C ARG A 162 -25.27 1.25 -0.57
N LYS A 163 -24.57 1.78 0.45
CA LYS A 163 -24.48 3.23 0.67
C LYS A 163 -23.32 3.87 -0.10
N HIS A 164 -22.48 3.07 -0.71
CA HIS A 164 -21.21 3.50 -1.29
C HIS A 164 -21.08 3.23 -2.79
N ASP A 165 -22.14 2.74 -3.45
CA ASP A 165 -22.17 2.39 -4.88
C ASP A 165 -21.76 3.56 -5.80
N THR A 166 -21.86 4.80 -5.31
CA THR A 166 -21.48 6.05 -6.03
C THR A 166 -20.28 6.73 -5.37
N SER A 167 -19.59 6.07 -4.45
CA SER A 167 -18.45 6.64 -3.75
C SER A 167 -17.15 6.26 -4.44
N SER A 168 -16.25 7.24 -4.68
CA SER A 168 -14.89 6.93 -5.13
C SER A 168 -14.22 5.97 -4.14
N GLY A 169 -13.56 4.94 -4.68
CA GLY A 169 -13.03 3.80 -3.94
C GLY A 169 -13.96 2.58 -3.92
N PHE A 170 -15.21 2.72 -4.40
CA PHE A 170 -16.15 1.60 -4.53
C PHE A 170 -17.03 1.70 -5.80
N LEU A 171 -16.63 2.54 -6.74
CA LEU A 171 -17.34 2.68 -8.02
C LEU A 171 -17.28 1.36 -8.83
N PRO A 172 -18.31 1.04 -9.63
CA PRO A 172 -18.33 -0.17 -10.45
C PRO A 172 -17.09 -0.32 -11.35
N GLU A 173 -16.61 0.76 -11.96
CA GLU A 173 -15.43 0.78 -12.82
C GLU A 173 -14.13 0.51 -12.05
N GLU A 174 -14.02 0.97 -10.80
CA GLU A 174 -12.86 0.70 -9.93
C GLU A 174 -12.83 -0.78 -9.51
N ARG A 175 -13.98 -1.32 -9.13
CA ARG A 175 -14.15 -2.73 -8.78
C ARG A 175 -13.89 -3.65 -9.98
N GLN A 176 -14.38 -3.26 -11.14
CA GLN A 176 -14.12 -3.98 -12.40
C GLN A 176 -12.62 -4.00 -12.71
N TRP A 177 -11.93 -2.86 -12.56
CA TRP A 177 -10.48 -2.79 -12.74
C TRP A 177 -9.75 -3.78 -11.80
N MET A 178 -10.14 -3.86 -10.52
CA MET A 178 -9.56 -4.82 -9.57
C MET A 178 -9.77 -6.27 -10.02
N THR A 179 -10.98 -6.61 -10.50
CA THR A 179 -11.30 -7.94 -11.03
C THR A 179 -10.40 -8.28 -12.22
N GLU A 180 -10.25 -7.35 -13.15
CA GLU A 180 -9.38 -7.52 -14.32
C GLU A 180 -7.91 -7.60 -13.93
N PHE A 181 -7.45 -6.78 -12.98
CA PHE A 181 -6.09 -6.81 -12.46
C PHE A 181 -5.76 -8.19 -11.86
N LEU A 182 -6.66 -8.74 -11.06
CA LEU A 182 -6.49 -10.09 -10.51
C LEU A 182 -6.49 -11.16 -11.61
N SER A 183 -7.31 -10.98 -12.66
CA SER A 183 -7.35 -11.92 -13.80
C SER A 183 -6.07 -11.95 -14.62
N ASP A 184 -5.22 -10.92 -14.54
CA ASP A 184 -3.90 -10.90 -15.16
C ASP A 184 -2.89 -11.85 -14.47
N GLY A 185 -3.29 -12.55 -13.41
CA GLY A 185 -2.44 -13.49 -12.67
C GLY A 185 -1.83 -12.89 -11.41
N TYR A 186 -2.57 -12.02 -10.74
CA TYR A 186 -2.28 -11.54 -9.39
C TYR A 186 -3.25 -12.14 -8.38
N ILE A 187 -2.86 -12.17 -7.13
CA ILE A 187 -3.62 -12.71 -6.00
C ILE A 187 -3.70 -11.64 -4.92
N ASP A 188 -4.91 -11.35 -4.46
CA ASP A 188 -5.12 -10.69 -3.18
C ASP A 188 -4.74 -11.67 -2.07
N SER A 189 -3.54 -11.49 -1.51
CA SER A 189 -2.99 -12.42 -0.53
C SER A 189 -3.88 -12.57 0.71
N PHE A 190 -4.53 -11.46 1.14
CA PHE A 190 -5.42 -11.49 2.29
C PHE A 190 -6.66 -12.33 2.00
N ARG A 191 -7.38 -12.05 0.90
CA ARG A 191 -8.58 -12.80 0.52
C ARG A 191 -8.28 -14.23 0.04
N HIS A 192 -7.02 -14.52 -0.29
CA HIS A 192 -6.59 -15.89 -0.53
C HIS A 192 -6.78 -16.78 0.72
N LEU A 193 -6.39 -16.30 1.90
CA LEU A 193 -6.45 -17.05 3.16
C LEU A 193 -7.67 -16.70 4.03
N VAL A 194 -8.11 -15.44 4.06
CA VAL A 194 -9.14 -14.94 4.99
C VAL A 194 -10.44 -14.65 4.24
N LYS A 195 -11.52 -15.34 4.60
CA LYS A 195 -12.85 -15.19 4.00
C LYS A 195 -13.87 -14.50 4.90
N GLU A 196 -13.48 -14.20 6.13
CA GLU A 196 -14.34 -13.57 7.11
C GLU A 196 -14.61 -12.10 6.77
N PRO A 197 -15.84 -11.61 6.98
CA PRO A 197 -16.23 -10.22 6.76
C PRO A 197 -15.67 -9.30 7.86
N ASN A 198 -15.92 -7.99 7.70
CA ASN A 198 -15.60 -6.96 8.67
C ASN A 198 -14.10 -6.81 8.97
N GLN A 199 -13.27 -7.12 7.99
CA GLN A 199 -11.82 -6.97 8.03
C GLN A 199 -11.44 -5.75 7.20
N TYR A 200 -11.11 -4.64 7.87
CA TYR A 200 -10.86 -3.35 7.22
C TYR A 200 -9.48 -2.82 7.58
N SER A 201 -8.91 -2.00 6.69
CA SER A 201 -7.60 -1.39 6.86
C SER A 201 -7.65 0.14 7.03
N TRP A 202 -8.80 0.76 6.73
CA TRP A 202 -9.02 2.19 6.82
C TRP A 202 -10.37 2.55 7.45
N TRP A 203 -10.40 3.63 8.22
CA TRP A 203 -11.60 4.20 8.83
C TRP A 203 -11.55 5.71 8.80
N SER A 204 -12.65 6.35 8.42
CA SER A 204 -12.76 7.80 8.53
C SER A 204 -12.53 8.28 9.96
N PHE A 205 -11.85 9.41 10.12
CA PHE A 205 -11.74 10.08 11.44
C PHE A 205 -13.07 10.58 12.00
N ARG A 206 -14.13 10.61 11.16
CA ARG A 206 -15.43 11.15 11.55
C ARG A 206 -16.29 10.13 12.30
N ALA A 207 -17.15 10.65 13.20
CA ALA A 207 -18.23 9.89 13.85
C ALA A 207 -17.80 8.63 14.62
N GLY A 208 -16.53 8.50 15.02
CA GLY A 208 -16.01 7.33 15.71
C GLY A 208 -16.04 6.06 14.84
N ALA A 209 -15.81 6.20 13.52
CA ALA A 209 -15.95 5.11 12.56
C ALA A 209 -15.10 3.89 12.94
N ARG A 210 -13.84 4.09 13.38
CA ARG A 210 -12.94 2.99 13.76
C ARG A 210 -13.46 2.21 14.98
N ALA A 211 -13.94 2.90 16.02
CA ALA A 211 -14.51 2.26 17.21
C ALA A 211 -15.78 1.45 16.92
N LYS A 212 -16.51 1.82 15.87
CA LYS A 212 -17.72 1.15 15.40
C LYS A 212 -17.44 0.12 14.27
N ASN A 213 -16.19 -0.03 13.90
CA ASN A 213 -15.72 -0.81 12.74
C ASN A 213 -16.46 -0.50 11.43
N LEU A 214 -16.74 0.79 11.17
CA LEU A 214 -17.32 1.28 9.92
C LEU A 214 -16.19 1.61 8.95
N GLY A 215 -15.54 0.58 8.44
CA GLY A 215 -14.29 0.69 7.71
C GLY A 215 -14.35 0.19 6.27
N TRP A 216 -13.21 0.34 5.59
CA TRP A 216 -12.94 -0.05 4.22
C TRP A 216 -11.62 -0.81 4.18
N ARG A 217 -11.53 -1.90 3.41
CA ARG A 217 -10.27 -2.56 3.10
C ARG A 217 -9.77 -2.06 1.74
N ILE A 218 -8.83 -1.15 1.77
CA ILE A 218 -8.26 -0.48 0.60
C ILE A 218 -6.75 -0.65 0.48
N ASP A 219 -6.12 -1.24 1.49
CA ASP A 219 -4.70 -1.58 1.49
C ASP A 219 -4.54 -3.07 1.17
N TYR A 220 -3.57 -3.39 0.30
CA TYR A 220 -3.37 -4.73 -0.21
C TYR A 220 -1.89 -5.12 -0.30
N HIS A 221 -1.64 -6.42 -0.18
CA HIS A 221 -0.48 -7.10 -0.75
C HIS A 221 -0.95 -7.95 -1.92
N MET A 222 -0.86 -7.41 -3.15
CA MET A 222 -1.11 -8.16 -4.36
C MET A 222 0.17 -8.90 -4.75
N VAL A 223 0.09 -10.20 -4.92
CA VAL A 223 1.25 -11.01 -5.28
C VAL A 223 1.03 -11.68 -6.63
N THR A 224 2.10 -11.93 -7.38
CA THR A 224 2.03 -12.75 -8.60
C THR A 224 1.65 -14.20 -8.25
N ASP A 225 0.92 -14.85 -9.12
CA ASP A 225 0.33 -16.20 -8.92
C ASP A 225 1.36 -17.28 -8.60
N ASN A 226 2.59 -17.15 -9.09
CA ASN A 226 3.71 -18.04 -8.77
C ASN A 226 4.22 -17.94 -7.30
N LEU A 227 3.75 -16.95 -6.54
CA LEU A 227 4.00 -16.82 -5.10
C LEU A 227 2.89 -17.44 -4.25
N ARG A 228 1.82 -18.00 -4.85
CA ARG A 228 0.65 -18.56 -4.16
C ARG A 228 1.02 -19.48 -2.99
N ASP A 229 1.84 -20.47 -3.27
CA ASP A 229 2.22 -21.51 -2.29
C ASP A 229 3.24 -21.00 -1.26
N ARG A 230 3.74 -19.78 -1.45
CA ARG A 230 4.62 -19.12 -0.49
C ARG A 230 3.89 -18.20 0.49
N ILE A 231 2.60 -17.95 0.29
CA ILE A 231 1.79 -17.16 1.23
C ILE A 231 1.55 -18.00 2.49
N ALA A 232 2.29 -17.72 3.55
CA ALA A 232 2.22 -18.47 4.81
C ALA A 232 1.21 -17.87 5.77
N GLN A 233 1.22 -16.54 5.91
CA GLN A 233 0.33 -15.82 6.81
C GLN A 233 0.01 -14.43 6.26
N VAL A 234 -1.19 -13.94 6.58
CA VAL A 234 -1.64 -12.57 6.29
C VAL A 234 -2.32 -11.98 7.52
N GLY A 235 -2.34 -10.66 7.61
CA GLY A 235 -2.99 -9.98 8.72
C GLY A 235 -3.33 -8.54 8.44
N ILE A 236 -4.27 -8.04 9.22
CA ILE A 236 -4.60 -6.61 9.37
C ILE A 236 -4.44 -6.29 10.85
N LEU A 237 -3.77 -5.19 11.22
CA LEU A 237 -3.44 -4.83 12.59
C LEU A 237 -4.24 -3.60 13.05
N PRO A 238 -5.56 -3.73 13.32
CA PRO A 238 -6.42 -2.58 13.61
C PRO A 238 -6.09 -1.88 14.95
N GLU A 239 -5.33 -2.53 15.82
CA GLU A 239 -4.85 -1.96 17.10
C GLU A 239 -3.74 -0.92 16.92
N VAL A 240 -3.06 -0.91 15.76
CA VAL A 240 -2.02 0.08 15.43
C VAL A 240 -2.67 1.35 14.88
N MET A 241 -2.71 2.42 15.68
CA MET A 241 -3.55 3.59 15.45
C MET A 241 -2.77 4.90 15.22
N TYR A 242 -1.64 4.84 14.53
CA TYR A 242 -0.86 6.06 14.23
C TYR A 242 -1.38 6.84 13.02
N SER A 243 -2.28 6.22 12.23
CA SER A 243 -2.94 6.75 11.04
C SER A 243 -4.44 6.41 11.07
N ASP A 244 -5.22 6.93 10.13
CA ASP A 244 -6.58 6.45 9.80
C ASP A 244 -6.58 5.10 9.08
N HIS A 245 -5.44 4.69 8.52
CA HIS A 245 -5.18 3.31 8.15
C HIS A 245 -4.59 2.50 9.32
N CYS A 246 -4.48 1.20 9.14
CA CYS A 246 -3.65 0.32 9.97
C CYS A 246 -2.71 -0.50 9.08
N PRO A 247 -1.63 -1.06 9.66
CA PRO A 247 -0.72 -1.92 8.91
C PRO A 247 -1.43 -3.18 8.42
N ILE A 248 -1.03 -3.63 7.24
CA ILE A 248 -1.33 -4.96 6.72
C ILE A 248 -0.05 -5.78 6.60
N VAL A 249 -0.17 -7.09 6.77
CA VAL A 249 0.97 -8.03 6.89
C VAL A 249 0.86 -9.15 5.89
N LEU A 250 1.99 -9.54 5.31
CA LEU A 250 2.17 -10.72 4.48
C LEU A 250 3.46 -11.42 4.92
N ASP A 251 3.35 -12.69 5.31
CA ASP A 251 4.50 -13.56 5.52
C ASP A 251 4.66 -14.53 4.34
N LEU A 252 5.83 -14.47 3.69
CA LEU A 252 6.25 -15.41 2.65
C LEU A 252 7.31 -16.39 3.19
N VAL A 253 7.12 -17.67 2.94
CA VAL A 253 8.12 -18.73 3.18
C VAL A 253 9.05 -18.92 2.00
#